data_583b137ab8d742b7a30392bb7738082d
#
_entry.id   583b137ab8d742b7a30392bb7738082d
#
_cell.length_a   1.000
_cell.length_b   1.000
_cell.length_c   1.000
_cell.angle_alpha   90.00
_cell.angle_beta   90.00
_cell.angle_gamma   90.00
#
_symmetry.space_group_name_H-M   'P 1'
#
loop_
_entity.id
_entity.type
_entity.pdbx_description
1 polymer ?
#
loop_
_entity_poly.entity_id
_entity_poly.type
_entity_poly.pdbx_seq_one_letter_code
_entity_poly.pdbx_strand_id
1 'polypeptide(L)'
;MKRFLCCCFFCATALGLLATEPQKFSPEKYQADMEHYITQEAALTPQEAAAFFPLFREMQEKQRSLYRQMKAEAKIKPASEADCRKMIQKRDQVELDLKSIQQSYHNKFLGVLSASKVFDVIKAEDRFHRKMFKNWGRVQSAHKEKGEQHMK
;
A
#
# COMPACT_ATOMS: atom_id res chain seq x y z
N MET A 1 45.16 -58.54 -11.93
CA MET A 1 44.18 -58.63 -10.87
C MET A 1 44.08 -57.28 -10.19
N LYS A 2 43.20 -56.37 -10.65
CA LYS A 2 42.94 -55.09 -10.00
C LYS A 2 41.47 -54.90 -9.93
N ARG A 3 40.92 -54.98 -8.70
CA ARG A 3 39.53 -54.80 -8.37
C ARG A 3 39.21 -53.30 -8.31
N PHE A 4 38.42 -52.80 -9.27
CA PHE A 4 37.86 -51.43 -9.22
C PHE A 4 36.57 -51.45 -8.39
N LEU A 5 36.61 -50.81 -7.20
CA LEU A 5 35.47 -50.56 -6.38
C LEU A 5 34.75 -49.28 -6.89
N CYS A 6 33.59 -49.48 -7.47
CA CYS A 6 32.74 -48.37 -7.94
C CYS A 6 31.90 -47.86 -6.76
N CYS A 7 32.30 -46.74 -6.14
CA CYS A 7 31.51 -46.01 -5.17
C CYS A 7 30.45 -45.18 -5.86
N CYS A 8 29.19 -45.66 -5.89
CA CYS A 8 28.05 -44.86 -6.28
C CYS A 8 27.74 -43.82 -5.20
N PHE A 9 28.11 -42.58 -5.46
CA PHE A 9 27.76 -41.44 -4.62
C PHE A 9 26.30 -41.03 -4.95
N PHE A 10 25.39 -41.47 -4.07
CA PHE A 10 23.98 -41.14 -4.15
C PHE A 10 23.79 -39.69 -3.63
N CYS A 11 23.84 -38.70 -4.55
CA CYS A 11 23.55 -37.33 -4.21
C CYS A 11 22.03 -37.14 -4.08
N ALA A 12 21.52 -37.32 -2.85
CA ALA A 12 20.15 -36.93 -2.54
C ALA A 12 20.03 -35.41 -2.50
N THR A 13 19.59 -34.82 -3.61
CA THR A 13 19.18 -33.39 -3.65
C THR A 13 17.85 -33.26 -2.92
N ALA A 14 17.90 -32.87 -1.65
CA ALA A 14 16.73 -32.39 -0.93
C ALA A 14 16.29 -31.06 -1.55
N LEU A 15 15.29 -31.10 -2.44
CA LEU A 15 14.54 -29.91 -2.83
C LEU A 15 13.76 -29.44 -1.59
N GLY A 16 14.34 -28.49 -0.86
CA GLY A 16 13.62 -27.74 0.15
C GLY A 16 12.47 -26.99 -0.52
N LEU A 17 11.24 -27.47 -0.34
CA LEU A 17 10.03 -26.69 -0.58
C LEU A 17 10.09 -25.47 0.34
N LEU A 18 10.57 -24.33 -0.19
CA LEU A 18 10.40 -23.04 0.44
C LEU A 18 8.88 -22.77 0.41
N ALA A 19 8.20 -23.20 1.47
CA ALA A 19 6.85 -22.75 1.75
C ALA A 19 6.93 -21.23 1.90
N THR A 20 6.56 -20.49 0.84
CA THR A 20 6.40 -19.04 0.89
C THR A 20 5.22 -18.76 1.80
N GLU A 21 5.49 -18.49 3.08
CA GLU A 21 4.45 -18.00 3.98
C GLU A 21 3.75 -16.78 3.35
N PRO A 22 2.43 -16.65 3.48
CA PRO A 22 1.70 -15.50 2.97
C PRO A 22 2.30 -14.24 3.60
N GLN A 23 2.92 -13.41 2.77
CA GLN A 23 3.66 -12.23 3.20
C GLN A 23 2.70 -11.29 3.94
N LYS A 24 2.86 -11.23 5.28
CA LYS A 24 2.07 -10.35 6.15
C LYS A 24 2.23 -8.91 5.68
N PHE A 25 1.13 -8.16 5.59
CA PHE A 25 1.16 -6.76 5.19
C PHE A 25 2.13 -5.97 6.10
N SER A 26 3.13 -5.32 5.49
CA SER A 26 4.06 -4.40 6.16
C SER A 26 3.79 -2.97 5.67
N PRO A 27 3.38 -2.05 6.57
CA PRO A 27 3.20 -0.65 6.23
C PRO A 27 4.49 0.00 5.72
N GLU A 28 5.64 -0.38 6.27
CA GLU A 28 6.95 0.13 5.89
C GLU A 28 7.31 -0.28 4.46
N LYS A 29 7.11 -1.57 4.15
CA LYS A 29 7.32 -2.08 2.80
C LYS A 29 6.36 -1.42 1.81
N TYR A 30 5.09 -1.26 2.16
CA TYR A 30 4.12 -0.58 1.32
C TYR A 30 4.55 0.86 1.01
N GLN A 31 5.04 1.59 2.02
CA GLN A 31 5.54 2.95 1.85
C GLN A 31 6.76 2.99 0.93
N ALA A 32 7.73 2.10 1.15
CA ALA A 32 8.94 2.02 0.32
C ALA A 32 8.62 1.66 -1.14
N ASP A 33 7.72 0.69 -1.36
CA ASP A 33 7.28 0.29 -2.70
C ASP A 33 6.56 1.44 -3.43
N MET A 34 5.75 2.24 -2.71
CA MET A 34 5.07 3.41 -3.26
C MET A 34 6.06 4.51 -3.65
N GLU A 35 7.01 4.84 -2.76
CA GLU A 35 8.02 5.86 -3.03
C GLU A 35 8.91 5.48 -4.20
N HIS A 36 9.31 4.21 -4.27
CA HIS A 36 10.04 3.68 -5.42
C HIS A 36 9.24 3.80 -6.72
N TYR A 37 7.97 3.40 -6.70
CA TYR A 37 7.09 3.48 -7.85
C TYR A 37 6.89 4.93 -8.33
N ILE A 38 6.62 5.85 -7.41
CA ILE A 38 6.47 7.28 -7.73
C ILE A 38 7.76 7.85 -8.32
N THR A 39 8.93 7.51 -7.74
CA THR A 39 10.23 7.95 -8.24
C THR A 39 10.45 7.54 -9.69
N GLN A 40 10.09 6.31 -10.05
CA GLN A 40 10.22 5.81 -11.42
C GLN A 40 9.23 6.46 -12.38
N GLU A 41 7.95 6.50 -12.02
CA GLU A 41 6.88 6.98 -12.90
C GLU A 41 6.95 8.50 -13.17
N ALA A 42 7.38 9.30 -12.17
CA ALA A 42 7.55 10.73 -12.30
C ALA A 42 8.99 11.14 -12.66
N ALA A 43 9.88 10.17 -12.90
CA ALA A 43 11.29 10.37 -13.22
C ALA A 43 11.97 11.38 -12.28
N LEU A 44 11.78 11.21 -10.94
CA LEU A 44 12.37 12.10 -9.96
C LEU A 44 13.88 11.86 -9.86
N THR A 45 14.65 12.95 -9.91
CA THR A 45 16.07 12.90 -9.55
C THR A 45 16.25 12.63 -8.05
N PRO A 46 17.44 12.15 -7.60
CA PRO A 46 17.69 11.96 -6.17
C PRO A 46 17.46 13.22 -5.31
N GLN A 47 17.79 14.41 -5.83
CA GLN A 47 17.58 15.68 -5.14
C GLN A 47 16.10 16.04 -5.04
N GLU A 48 15.33 15.85 -6.12
CA GLU A 48 13.88 16.07 -6.12
C GLU A 48 13.17 15.10 -5.17
N ALA A 49 13.53 13.82 -5.19
CA ALA A 49 13.01 12.81 -4.29
C ALA A 49 13.29 13.15 -2.82
N ALA A 50 14.52 13.59 -2.51
CA ALA A 50 14.90 13.99 -1.15
C ALA A 50 14.12 15.21 -0.64
N ALA A 51 13.76 16.16 -1.52
CA ALA A 51 12.94 17.32 -1.17
C ALA A 51 11.44 16.99 -1.08
N PHE A 52 10.94 16.11 -1.95
CA PHE A 52 9.53 15.79 -2.09
C PHE A 52 9.01 14.80 -1.03
N PHE A 53 9.69 13.67 -0.81
CA PHE A 53 9.13 12.60 0.03
C PHE A 53 8.91 12.97 1.50
N PRO A 54 9.68 13.85 2.16
CA PRO A 54 9.34 14.33 3.49
C PRO A 54 7.96 14.99 3.54
N LEU A 55 7.63 15.85 2.57
CA LEU A 55 6.33 16.51 2.46
C LEU A 55 5.21 15.52 2.14
N PHE A 56 5.48 14.56 1.27
CA PHE A 56 4.54 13.50 0.91
C PHE A 56 4.17 12.62 2.10
N ARG A 57 5.15 12.20 2.89
CA ARG A 57 4.93 11.41 4.13
C ARG A 57 4.12 12.20 5.17
N GLU A 58 4.42 13.49 5.33
CA GLU A 58 3.67 14.37 6.24
C GLU A 58 2.20 14.48 5.81
N MET A 59 1.92 14.66 4.50
CA MET A 59 0.56 14.64 3.96
C MET A 59 -0.17 13.35 4.30
N GLN A 60 0.46 12.22 4.00
CA GLN A 60 -0.13 10.91 4.24
C GLN A 60 -0.40 10.65 5.72
N GLU A 61 0.49 11.09 6.63
CA GLU A 61 0.25 10.92 8.07
C GLU A 61 -0.94 11.73 8.56
N LYS A 62 -1.10 12.98 8.10
CA LYS A 62 -2.28 13.80 8.41
C LYS A 62 -3.57 13.15 7.90
N GLN A 63 -3.55 12.65 6.65
CA GLN A 63 -4.70 11.94 6.09
C GLN A 63 -5.01 10.65 6.88
N ARG A 64 -4.00 9.84 7.20
CA ARG A 64 -4.17 8.63 8.02
C ARG A 64 -4.76 8.94 9.40
N SER A 65 -4.36 10.04 10.02
CA SER A 65 -4.90 10.48 11.31
C SER A 65 -6.41 10.72 11.23
N LEU A 66 -6.87 11.46 10.23
CA LEU A 66 -8.31 11.71 10.01
C LEU A 66 -9.08 10.42 9.71
N TYR A 67 -8.54 9.53 8.88
CA TYR A 67 -9.15 8.23 8.59
C TYR A 67 -9.26 7.35 9.85
N ARG A 68 -8.25 7.36 10.73
CA ARG A 68 -8.30 6.62 12.00
C ARG A 68 -9.41 7.15 12.92
N GLN A 69 -9.55 8.48 13.03
CA GLN A 69 -10.63 9.11 13.82
C GLN A 69 -12.00 8.73 13.27
N MET A 70 -12.22 8.89 11.96
CA MET A 70 -13.48 8.53 11.31
C MET A 70 -13.83 7.05 11.51
N LYS A 71 -12.86 6.15 11.35
CA LYS A 71 -13.05 4.71 11.53
C LYS A 71 -13.36 4.32 12.99
N ALA A 72 -12.78 5.01 13.96
CA ALA A 72 -13.06 4.76 15.37
C ALA A 72 -14.51 5.11 15.72
N GLU A 73 -15.03 6.19 15.16
CA GLU A 73 -16.39 6.67 15.38
C GLU A 73 -17.46 5.87 14.63
N ALA A 74 -17.15 5.38 13.44
CA ALA A 74 -18.07 4.61 12.59
C ALA A 74 -18.38 3.19 13.09
N LYS A 75 -17.79 2.75 14.21
CA LYS A 75 -17.96 1.38 14.72
C LYS A 75 -19.35 1.09 15.29
N ILE A 76 -20.08 2.10 15.72
CA ILE A 76 -21.38 1.96 16.38
C ILE A 76 -22.40 2.76 15.57
N LYS A 77 -23.47 2.07 15.13
CA LYS A 77 -24.60 2.78 14.49
C LYS A 77 -25.29 3.64 15.54
N PRO A 78 -25.51 4.94 15.30
CA PRO A 78 -26.25 5.80 16.21
C PRO A 78 -27.67 5.32 16.43
N ALA A 79 -28.17 5.52 17.64
CA ALA A 79 -29.50 5.05 18.05
C ALA A 79 -30.63 5.98 17.57
N SER A 80 -30.36 7.26 17.30
CA SER A 80 -31.34 8.24 16.87
C SER A 80 -31.10 8.79 15.48
N GLU A 81 -32.17 9.22 14.79
CA GLU A 81 -32.09 9.91 13.51
C GLU A 81 -31.24 11.20 13.57
N ALA A 82 -31.33 11.94 14.69
CA ALA A 82 -30.56 13.14 14.92
C ALA A 82 -29.04 12.83 14.96
N ASP A 83 -28.65 11.74 15.61
CA ASP A 83 -27.25 11.32 15.70
C ASP A 83 -26.76 10.72 14.36
N CYS A 84 -27.62 10.00 13.64
CA CYS A 84 -27.32 9.57 12.29
C CYS A 84 -27.00 10.78 11.36
N ARG A 85 -27.81 11.83 11.43
CA ARG A 85 -27.59 13.07 10.67
C ARG A 85 -26.26 13.73 11.04
N LYS A 86 -25.95 13.85 12.32
CA LYS A 86 -24.66 14.40 12.80
C LYS A 86 -23.48 13.58 12.29
N MET A 87 -23.60 12.25 12.30
CA MET A 87 -22.52 11.38 11.80
C MET A 87 -22.29 11.53 10.30
N ILE A 88 -23.36 11.67 9.51
CA ILE A 88 -23.25 11.97 8.07
C ILE A 88 -22.51 13.29 7.85
N GLN A 89 -22.95 14.36 8.52
CA GLN A 89 -22.32 15.69 8.42
C GLN A 89 -20.83 15.66 8.83
N LYS A 90 -20.51 14.92 9.90
CA LYS A 90 -19.14 14.76 10.36
C LYS A 90 -18.28 14.02 9.34
N ARG A 91 -18.82 12.97 8.71
CA ARG A 91 -18.14 12.24 7.64
C ARG A 91 -17.85 13.16 6.45
N ASP A 92 -18.84 13.93 6.01
CA ASP A 92 -18.69 14.88 4.92
C ASP A 92 -17.60 15.92 5.24
N GLN A 93 -17.58 16.43 6.48
CA GLN A 93 -16.54 17.37 6.92
C GLN A 93 -15.14 16.74 6.87
N VAL A 94 -14.97 15.50 7.31
CA VAL A 94 -13.68 14.79 7.22
C VAL A 94 -13.23 14.62 5.77
N GLU A 95 -14.14 14.37 4.83
CA GLU A 95 -13.80 14.28 3.40
C GLU A 95 -13.36 15.65 2.83
N LEU A 96 -13.98 16.75 3.26
CA LEU A 96 -13.53 18.10 2.92
C LEU A 96 -12.15 18.41 3.51
N ASP A 97 -11.92 18.05 4.76
CA ASP A 97 -10.62 18.24 5.43
C ASP A 97 -9.50 17.44 4.74
N LEU A 98 -9.78 16.20 4.33
CA LEU A 98 -8.84 15.39 3.55
C LEU A 98 -8.47 16.07 2.22
N LYS A 99 -9.45 16.65 1.53
CA LYS A 99 -9.23 17.40 0.27
C LYS A 99 -8.44 18.70 0.52
N SER A 100 -8.72 19.40 1.60
CA SER A 100 -7.98 20.59 2.02
C SER A 100 -6.51 20.28 2.31
N ILE A 101 -6.23 19.20 3.05
CA ILE A 101 -4.88 18.71 3.28
C ILE A 101 -4.19 18.42 1.94
N GLN A 102 -4.83 17.64 1.07
CA GLN A 102 -4.28 17.29 -0.24
C GLN A 102 -3.92 18.55 -1.05
N GLN A 103 -4.83 19.50 -1.15
CA GLN A 103 -4.60 20.78 -1.86
C GLN A 103 -3.42 21.55 -1.26
N SER A 104 -3.36 21.68 0.06
CA SER A 104 -2.26 22.35 0.77
C SER A 104 -0.91 21.73 0.44
N TYR A 105 -0.82 20.40 0.41
CA TYR A 105 0.43 19.69 0.09
C TYR A 105 0.76 19.71 -1.39
N HIS A 106 -0.21 19.67 -2.30
CA HIS A 106 0.05 19.88 -3.71
C HIS A 106 0.73 21.24 -3.96
N ASN A 107 0.29 22.30 -3.25
CA ASN A 107 0.95 23.60 -3.31
C ASN A 107 2.40 23.57 -2.77
N LYS A 108 2.67 22.82 -1.69
CA LYS A 108 4.04 22.61 -1.20
C LYS A 108 4.89 21.82 -2.20
N PHE A 109 4.31 20.82 -2.88
CA PHE A 109 5.01 20.04 -3.92
C PHE A 109 5.42 20.93 -5.10
N LEU A 110 4.59 21.88 -5.51
CA LEU A 110 4.91 22.87 -6.54
C LEU A 110 6.07 23.78 -6.13
N GLY A 111 6.40 23.90 -4.86
CA GLY A 111 7.58 24.61 -4.36
C GLY A 111 8.89 23.84 -4.49
N VAL A 112 8.84 22.50 -4.72
CA VAL A 112 10.04 21.63 -4.79
C VAL A 112 10.15 20.85 -6.11
N LEU A 113 9.06 20.76 -6.87
CA LEU A 113 8.98 20.07 -8.16
C LEU A 113 8.34 20.98 -9.20
N SER A 114 8.63 20.73 -10.49
CA SER A 114 7.89 21.37 -11.58
C SER A 114 6.42 20.91 -11.59
N ALA A 115 5.52 21.72 -12.11
CA ALA A 115 4.09 21.38 -12.19
C ALA A 115 3.82 20.08 -12.98
N SER A 116 4.61 19.81 -14.03
CA SER A 116 4.54 18.55 -14.77
C SER A 116 4.86 17.36 -13.87
N LYS A 117 5.95 17.42 -13.10
CA LYS A 117 6.32 16.34 -12.17
C LYS A 117 5.32 16.16 -11.03
N VAL A 118 4.73 17.25 -10.50
CA VAL A 118 3.65 17.13 -9.52
C VAL A 118 2.46 16.40 -10.11
N PHE A 119 2.07 16.72 -11.36
CA PHE A 119 1.01 16.00 -12.06
C PHE A 119 1.33 14.51 -12.23
N ASP A 120 2.57 14.17 -12.62
CA ASP A 120 3.01 12.78 -12.77
C ASP A 120 3.04 12.03 -11.45
N VAL A 121 3.47 12.66 -10.35
CA VAL A 121 3.41 12.11 -8.99
C VAL A 121 1.97 11.77 -8.60
N ILE A 122 1.01 12.68 -8.78
CA ILE A 122 -0.41 12.45 -8.47
C ILE A 122 -0.95 11.25 -9.27
N LYS A 123 -0.60 11.18 -10.57
CA LYS A 123 -1.00 10.05 -11.43
C LYS A 123 -0.33 8.73 -11.01
N ALA A 124 0.92 8.79 -10.58
CA ALA A 124 1.66 7.62 -10.11
C ALA A 124 1.06 7.07 -8.81
N GLU A 125 0.75 7.93 -7.84
CA GLU A 125 0.07 7.55 -6.59
C GLU A 125 -1.26 6.85 -6.88
N ASP A 126 -2.12 7.44 -7.72
CA ASP A 126 -3.39 6.85 -8.12
C ASP A 126 -3.22 5.47 -8.79
N ARG A 127 -2.21 5.34 -9.69
CA ARG A 127 -1.93 4.05 -10.36
C ARG A 127 -1.43 3.00 -9.38
N PHE A 128 -0.57 3.39 -8.44
CA PHE A 128 -0.06 2.50 -7.40
C PHE A 128 -1.20 1.94 -6.54
N HIS A 129 -2.09 2.80 -6.04
CA HIS A 129 -3.25 2.39 -5.26
C HIS A 129 -4.13 1.40 -6.03
N ARG A 130 -4.48 1.70 -7.29
CA ARG A 130 -5.28 0.77 -8.12
C ARG A 130 -4.59 -0.58 -8.34
N LYS A 131 -3.28 -0.59 -8.55
CA LYS A 131 -2.48 -1.82 -8.71
C LYS A 131 -2.51 -2.66 -7.43
N MET A 132 -2.34 -2.03 -6.28
CA MET A 132 -2.37 -2.72 -4.99
C MET A 132 -3.74 -3.31 -4.68
N PHE A 133 -4.84 -2.59 -4.94
CA PHE A 133 -6.20 -3.13 -4.78
C PHE A 133 -6.45 -4.36 -5.66
N LYS A 134 -6.04 -4.31 -6.94
CA LYS A 134 -6.18 -5.47 -7.84
C LYS A 134 -5.37 -6.68 -7.37
N ASN A 135 -4.17 -6.46 -6.86
CA ASN A 135 -3.33 -7.54 -6.33
C ASN A 135 -3.93 -8.15 -5.08
N TRP A 136 -4.44 -7.32 -4.16
CA TRP A 136 -5.10 -7.80 -2.94
C TRP A 136 -6.34 -8.65 -3.25
N GLY A 137 -7.20 -8.21 -4.16
CA GLY A 137 -8.37 -8.97 -4.58
C GLY A 137 -7.99 -10.35 -5.13
N ARG A 138 -6.93 -10.45 -5.95
CA ARG A 138 -6.45 -11.74 -6.47
C ARG A 138 -5.92 -12.67 -5.38
N VAL A 139 -5.20 -12.13 -4.39
CA VAL A 139 -4.68 -12.93 -3.26
C VAL A 139 -5.84 -13.48 -2.42
N GLN A 140 -6.86 -12.68 -2.14
CA GLN A 140 -8.03 -13.14 -1.37
C GLN A 140 -8.84 -14.21 -2.13
N SER A 141 -9.03 -14.06 -3.45
CA SER A 141 -9.71 -15.07 -4.26
C SER A 141 -8.98 -16.41 -4.25
N ALA A 142 -7.65 -16.39 -4.41
CA ALA A 142 -6.83 -17.59 -4.38
C ALA A 142 -6.84 -18.30 -3.00
N HIS A 143 -6.93 -17.53 -1.90
CA HIS A 143 -7.09 -18.11 -0.56
C HIS A 143 -8.45 -18.76 -0.34
N LYS A 144 -9.52 -18.16 -0.88
CA LYS A 144 -10.88 -18.71 -0.78
C LYS A 144 -10.98 -20.04 -1.53
N GLU A 145 -10.46 -20.13 -2.75
CA GLU A 145 -10.45 -21.35 -3.55
C GLU A 145 -9.68 -22.50 -2.88
N LYS A 146 -8.51 -22.19 -2.26
CA LYS A 146 -7.74 -23.21 -1.51
C LYS A 146 -8.48 -23.69 -0.26
N GLY A 147 -9.19 -22.82 0.45
CA GLY A 147 -9.98 -23.18 1.64
C GLY A 147 -11.15 -24.10 1.29
N GLU A 148 -11.81 -23.90 0.15
CA GLU A 148 -12.92 -24.73 -0.29
C GLU A 148 -12.47 -26.12 -0.79
N GLN A 149 -11.23 -26.24 -1.30
CA GLN A 149 -10.65 -27.54 -1.72
C GLN A 149 -10.24 -28.44 -0.55
N HIS A 150 -9.96 -27.88 0.62
CA HIS A 150 -9.60 -28.65 1.81
C HIS A 150 -10.80 -29.10 2.65
N MET A 151 -12.01 -28.66 2.32
CA MET A 151 -13.24 -29.07 3.01
C MET A 151 -14.05 -30.13 2.24
N LYS A 152 -13.55 -30.61 1.11
CA LYS A 152 -14.12 -31.76 0.35
C LYS A 152 -13.26 -33.00 0.53
#